data_1f45d0a36dde29881b7b157bb676b422
#
_entry.id   1f45d0a36dde29881b7b157bb676b422
#
_cell.length_a   1.000
_cell.length_b   1.000
_cell.length_c   1.000
_cell.angle_alpha   90.00
_cell.angle_beta   90.00
_cell.angle_gamma   90.00
#
_symmetry.space_group_name_H-M   'P 1'
#
loop_
_entity.id
_entity.type
_entity.pdbx_description
1 polymer ?
#
loop_
_entity_poly.entity_id
_entity_poly.type
_entity_poly.pdbx_seq_one_letter_code
_entity_poly.pdbx_strand_id
1 'polypeptide(L)'
;MQRFVGFVYQEVRLHCSQGRAQSIEITVKPHGGIRGRCSRCRRPAPGYDRLPQRRWLFVPLWGIPTHFRYAPRRVECAEHGVIVEHIPWSDGKRPVTCAMMGFLARWARRLSWQTARAFQTSWEAVYRSVEWFVQWGLAHRQLRGVESIGVDEIHWGRGLRADNFLTVIYQIDVSCRRLLWVGRRRSQATLRRGLKALGPEVVKGLRFVCSDMWKPYLQVIAAQVGQALHVLDRFHITRHLNQAVDQVRRAESTRLRAKSKKAAQRLKHLRWPLLRRGSRVRGRARQKLNALLASKLATARAWDLKETFSHFWKYKSVIWAGGFLDYWCFRAMRSRLEPMKKVARMLRAHEPLILNWFRAKGEISNGAVEGLNNKIRVVTRRSYGFRTFEAMEIALYHNLGRLPEPESPHKFC
;
A
#
# COMPACT_ATOMS: atom_id res chain seq x y z
N MET A 1 33.05 -15.09 3.22
CA MET A 1 32.90 -13.62 3.35
C MET A 1 32.97 -12.97 1.98
N GLN A 2 32.31 -11.80 1.81
CA GLN A 2 32.32 -11.05 0.57
C GLN A 2 33.72 -10.51 0.26
N ARG A 3 34.17 -10.65 -0.99
CA ARG A 3 35.43 -10.03 -1.43
C ARG A 3 35.15 -8.59 -1.87
N PHE A 4 35.95 -7.65 -1.39
CA PHE A 4 35.89 -6.24 -1.80
C PHE A 4 37.10 -5.90 -2.68
N VAL A 5 36.84 -5.42 -3.88
CA VAL A 5 37.94 -5.05 -4.81
C VAL A 5 38.80 -3.97 -4.17
N GLY A 6 40.10 -4.25 -4.10
CA GLY A 6 41.06 -3.33 -3.51
C GLY A 6 41.26 -3.43 -2.01
N PHE A 7 40.62 -4.39 -1.33
CA PHE A 7 40.73 -4.58 0.10
C PHE A 7 40.93 -6.07 0.46
N VAL A 8 41.64 -6.33 1.56
CA VAL A 8 41.86 -7.64 2.13
C VAL A 8 41.53 -7.66 3.60
N TYR A 9 41.15 -8.85 4.09
CA TYR A 9 40.96 -9.09 5.51
C TYR A 9 42.33 -9.42 6.13
N GLN A 10 42.71 -8.63 7.12
CA GLN A 10 44.02 -8.78 7.76
C GLN A 10 43.94 -9.69 8.97
N GLU A 11 42.96 -9.49 9.81
CA GLU A 11 42.85 -10.18 11.09
C GLU A 11 41.38 -10.39 11.45
N VAL A 12 41.09 -11.52 12.06
CA VAL A 12 39.75 -11.83 12.61
C VAL A 12 39.94 -12.15 14.10
N ARG A 13 39.31 -11.36 14.95
CA ARG A 13 39.33 -11.54 16.42
C ARG A 13 37.96 -11.94 16.92
N LEU A 14 37.89 -13.03 17.68
CA LEU A 14 36.69 -13.42 18.42
C LEU A 14 36.82 -12.91 19.86
N HIS A 15 35.90 -12.06 20.26
CA HIS A 15 35.78 -11.58 21.62
C HIS A 15 34.84 -12.49 22.39
N CYS A 16 35.35 -13.11 23.46
CA CYS A 16 34.57 -13.96 24.35
C CYS A 16 34.47 -13.34 25.75
N SER A 17 33.32 -13.53 26.41
CA SER A 17 33.10 -13.21 27.80
C SER A 17 32.39 -14.37 28.48
N GLN A 18 32.90 -14.81 29.65
CA GLN A 18 32.35 -15.95 30.38
C GLN A 18 32.15 -17.20 29.51
N GLY A 19 33.15 -17.53 28.65
CA GLY A 19 33.11 -18.68 27.75
C GLY A 19 32.14 -18.58 26.56
N ARG A 20 31.46 -17.44 26.37
CA ARG A 20 30.54 -17.22 25.25
C ARG A 20 31.08 -16.18 24.28
N ALA A 21 30.97 -16.47 22.98
CA ALA A 21 31.30 -15.52 21.92
C ALA A 21 30.34 -14.29 21.94
N GLN A 22 30.93 -13.12 22.10
CA GLN A 22 30.19 -11.85 22.19
C GLN A 22 30.19 -11.07 20.87
N SER A 23 31.34 -11.03 20.19
CA SER A 23 31.48 -10.36 18.92
C SER A 23 32.65 -10.86 18.10
N ILE A 24 32.54 -10.72 16.78
CA ILE A 24 33.64 -10.95 15.84
C ILE A 24 34.08 -9.59 15.31
N GLU A 25 35.36 -9.28 15.41
CA GLU A 25 35.94 -8.08 14.78
C GLU A 25 36.87 -8.50 13.64
N ILE A 26 36.68 -7.88 12.48
CA ILE A 26 37.42 -8.16 11.25
C ILE A 26 38.14 -6.89 10.84
N THR A 27 39.45 -6.88 10.94
CA THR A 27 40.28 -5.77 10.48
C THR A 27 40.43 -5.86 8.97
N VAL A 28 40.07 -4.78 8.29
CA VAL A 28 40.21 -4.66 6.84
C VAL A 28 41.35 -3.70 6.51
N LYS A 29 42.14 -4.01 5.49
CA LYS A 29 43.19 -3.11 4.96
C LYS A 29 43.13 -3.05 3.44
N PRO A 30 43.63 -1.95 2.82
CA PRO A 30 43.78 -1.90 1.38
C PRO A 30 44.76 -2.98 0.93
N HIS A 31 44.51 -3.55 -0.24
CA HIS A 31 45.50 -4.41 -0.89
C HIS A 31 46.76 -3.60 -1.25
N GLY A 32 47.93 -4.16 -1.09
CA GLY A 32 49.20 -3.49 -1.40
C GLY A 32 49.25 -2.98 -2.86
N GLY A 33 49.76 -1.76 -3.03
CA GLY A 33 49.87 -1.14 -4.36
C GLY A 33 48.60 -0.53 -4.93
N ILE A 34 47.41 -0.75 -4.35
CA ILE A 34 46.15 -0.20 -4.86
C ILE A 34 45.90 1.22 -4.31
N ARG A 35 45.81 2.18 -5.23
CA ARG A 35 45.42 3.57 -4.89
C ARG A 35 43.98 3.63 -4.43
N GLY A 36 43.72 4.51 -3.47
CA GLY A 36 42.34 4.84 -3.06
C GLY A 36 41.54 5.45 -4.20
N ARG A 37 40.23 5.22 -4.24
CA ARG A 37 39.34 5.79 -5.25
C ARG A 37 38.51 6.92 -4.63
N CYS A 38 38.39 8.03 -5.34
CA CYS A 38 37.50 9.12 -4.94
C CYS A 38 36.07 8.63 -4.68
N SER A 39 35.47 9.03 -3.57
CA SER A 39 34.09 8.60 -3.25
C SER A 39 33.03 9.14 -4.21
N ARG A 40 33.32 10.22 -4.94
CA ARG A 40 32.40 10.84 -5.92
C ARG A 40 32.57 10.29 -7.33
N CYS A 41 33.73 10.53 -7.97
CA CYS A 41 33.96 10.11 -9.36
C CYS A 41 34.51 8.69 -9.53
N ARG A 42 34.85 7.99 -8.42
CA ARG A 42 35.39 6.62 -8.43
C ARG A 42 36.75 6.45 -9.11
N ARG A 43 37.38 7.54 -9.59
CA ARG A 43 38.71 7.49 -10.18
C ARG A 43 39.78 7.24 -9.11
N PRO A 44 40.83 6.48 -9.39
CA PRO A 44 41.99 6.34 -8.51
C PRO A 44 42.63 7.72 -8.27
N ALA A 45 43.06 8.01 -7.05
CA ALA A 45 43.70 9.25 -6.69
C ALA A 45 44.84 9.00 -5.68
N PRO A 46 45.87 9.87 -5.62
CA PRO A 46 46.94 9.79 -4.63
C PRO A 46 46.37 9.81 -3.21
N GLY A 47 47.05 9.09 -2.30
CA GLY A 47 46.71 9.14 -0.87
C GLY A 47 47.16 10.48 -0.27
N TYR A 48 46.30 11.07 0.56
CA TYR A 48 46.63 12.29 1.31
C TYR A 48 47.01 11.94 2.76
N ASP A 49 46.04 11.40 3.54
CA ASP A 49 46.25 10.93 4.92
C ASP A 49 45.24 9.82 5.29
N ARG A 50 45.14 9.51 6.59
CA ARG A 50 44.20 8.55 7.13
C ARG A 50 43.37 9.13 8.25
N LEU A 51 42.06 8.86 8.23
CA LEU A 51 41.15 9.17 9.32
C LEU A 51 41.28 8.18 10.47
N PRO A 52 40.79 8.52 11.68
CA PRO A 52 40.68 7.61 12.78
C PRO A 52 39.95 6.33 12.39
N GLN A 53 40.34 5.23 13.03
CA GLN A 53 39.72 3.93 12.79
C GLN A 53 38.24 3.98 13.11
N ARG A 54 37.43 3.42 12.19
CA ARG A 54 35.98 3.32 12.32
C ARG A 54 35.56 1.86 12.39
N ARG A 55 34.39 1.64 12.98
CA ARG A 55 33.75 0.34 13.14
C ARG A 55 32.41 0.33 12.39
N TRP A 56 32.12 -0.72 11.64
CA TRP A 56 30.85 -0.92 10.93
C TRP A 56 30.24 -2.25 11.31
N LEU A 57 28.98 -2.26 11.72
CA LEU A 57 28.22 -3.48 11.96
C LEU A 57 27.98 -4.19 10.61
N PHE A 58 28.38 -5.44 10.55
CA PHE A 58 28.17 -6.36 9.43
C PHE A 58 27.06 -7.36 9.77
N VAL A 59 26.63 -8.15 8.79
CA VAL A 59 25.68 -9.25 9.01
C VAL A 59 26.26 -10.23 10.05
N PRO A 60 25.46 -10.64 11.06
CA PRO A 60 25.93 -11.58 12.07
C PRO A 60 26.42 -12.89 11.43
N LEU A 61 27.56 -13.38 11.85
CA LEU A 61 28.08 -14.68 11.47
C LEU A 61 27.74 -15.68 12.59
N TRP A 62 27.06 -16.78 12.25
CA TRP A 62 26.58 -17.78 13.23
C TRP A 62 25.80 -17.19 14.41
N GLY A 63 25.05 -16.11 14.16
CA GLY A 63 24.32 -15.38 15.21
C GLY A 63 25.18 -14.45 16.07
N ILE A 64 26.49 -14.38 15.83
CA ILE A 64 27.43 -13.54 16.58
C ILE A 64 27.54 -12.18 15.88
N PRO A 65 27.31 -11.04 16.59
CA PRO A 65 27.51 -9.70 16.06
C PRO A 65 28.91 -9.54 15.45
N THR A 66 28.97 -9.13 14.18
CA THR A 66 30.24 -9.04 13.43
C THR A 66 30.47 -7.60 13.00
N HIS A 67 31.72 -7.14 13.14
CA HIS A 67 32.11 -5.78 12.84
C HIS A 67 33.34 -5.71 11.95
N PHE A 68 33.31 -4.81 10.98
CA PHE A 68 34.50 -4.39 10.25
C PHE A 68 35.19 -3.24 10.95
N ARG A 69 36.52 -3.28 11.01
CA ARG A 69 37.38 -2.19 11.48
C ARG A 69 38.28 -1.74 10.36
N TYR A 70 38.28 -0.45 10.07
CA TYR A 70 39.12 0.14 9.02
C TYR A 70 39.40 1.62 9.33
N ALA A 71 40.62 2.08 9.01
CA ALA A 71 41.02 3.49 9.05
C ALA A 71 40.91 4.06 7.61
N PRO A 72 39.84 4.81 7.28
CA PRO A 72 39.62 5.32 5.91
C PRO A 72 40.76 6.26 5.47
N ARG A 73 41.19 6.13 4.21
CA ARG A 73 42.13 7.05 3.59
C ARG A 73 41.38 8.30 3.09
N ARG A 74 42.01 9.48 3.18
CA ARG A 74 41.67 10.57 2.29
C ARG A 74 42.55 10.52 1.07
N VAL A 75 41.99 10.89 -0.06
CA VAL A 75 42.67 10.91 -1.35
C VAL A 75 42.54 12.31 -1.97
N GLU A 76 43.56 12.73 -2.67
CA GLU A 76 43.59 14.02 -3.39
C GLU A 76 43.09 13.81 -4.82
N CYS A 77 41.83 14.12 -5.05
CA CYS A 77 41.20 13.99 -6.37
C CYS A 77 41.35 15.28 -7.14
N ALA A 78 41.85 15.22 -8.38
CA ALA A 78 42.02 16.39 -9.23
C ALA A 78 40.69 17.16 -9.46
N GLU A 79 39.55 16.49 -9.43
CA GLU A 79 38.22 17.05 -9.65
C GLU A 79 37.53 17.51 -8.37
N HIS A 80 37.76 16.79 -7.23
CA HIS A 80 37.00 16.98 -6.00
C HIS A 80 37.86 17.37 -4.79
N GLY A 81 39.16 17.62 -4.97
CA GLY A 81 40.10 17.96 -3.91
C GLY A 81 40.27 16.78 -2.90
N VAL A 82 40.65 17.12 -1.66
CA VAL A 82 40.89 16.14 -0.62
C VAL A 82 39.56 15.58 -0.10
N ILE A 83 39.31 14.30 -0.36
CA ILE A 83 38.04 13.62 -0.04
C ILE A 83 38.30 12.22 0.49
N VAL A 84 37.37 11.72 1.31
CA VAL A 84 37.44 10.32 1.79
C VAL A 84 37.30 9.36 0.60
N GLU A 85 38.10 8.30 0.60
CA GLU A 85 38.03 7.27 -0.44
C GLU A 85 36.67 6.56 -0.45
N HIS A 86 36.38 5.93 -1.58
CA HIS A 86 35.26 5.03 -1.69
C HIS A 86 35.47 3.77 -0.87
N ILE A 87 34.56 3.53 0.08
CA ILE A 87 34.54 2.33 0.93
C ILE A 87 33.41 1.43 0.43
N PRO A 88 33.69 0.27 -0.18
CA PRO A 88 32.69 -0.51 -0.93
C PRO A 88 31.61 -1.15 -0.04
N TRP A 89 31.83 -1.27 1.27
CA TRP A 89 30.83 -1.80 2.21
C TRP A 89 30.03 -0.73 2.93
N SER A 90 30.32 0.54 2.71
CA SER A 90 29.73 1.65 3.46
C SER A 90 29.06 2.67 2.53
N ASP A 91 27.97 3.23 3.00
CA ASP A 91 27.30 4.36 2.36
C ASP A 91 27.35 5.57 3.30
N GLY A 92 28.23 6.52 3.00
CA GLY A 92 28.46 7.73 3.77
C GLY A 92 28.97 7.48 5.19
N LYS A 93 28.44 8.23 6.15
CA LYS A 93 28.89 8.16 7.57
C LYS A 93 28.19 7.08 8.41
N ARG A 94 27.36 6.23 7.80
CA ARG A 94 26.61 5.22 8.56
C ARG A 94 27.52 4.21 9.24
N PRO A 95 27.20 3.78 10.50
CA PRO A 95 27.99 2.80 11.23
C PRO A 95 27.61 1.34 10.90
N VAL A 96 26.80 1.13 9.87
CA VAL A 96 26.36 -0.18 9.37
C VAL A 96 26.77 -0.37 7.93
N THR A 97 27.09 -1.59 7.54
CA THR A 97 27.43 -1.93 6.16
C THR A 97 26.18 -1.98 5.28
N CYS A 98 26.34 -1.77 3.96
CA CYS A 98 25.25 -1.91 2.98
C CYS A 98 24.62 -3.31 3.04
N ALA A 99 25.43 -4.35 3.25
CA ALA A 99 24.95 -5.72 3.45
C ALA A 99 24.03 -5.83 4.69
N MET A 100 24.43 -5.22 5.81
CA MET A 100 23.62 -5.22 7.03
C MET A 100 22.36 -4.38 6.87
N MET A 101 22.40 -3.25 6.15
CA MET A 101 21.20 -2.48 5.85
C MET A 101 20.18 -3.29 5.05
N GLY A 102 20.61 -4.00 4.02
CA GLY A 102 19.72 -4.88 3.25
C GLY A 102 19.14 -6.02 4.10
N PHE A 103 19.99 -6.61 4.96
CA PHE A 103 19.56 -7.65 5.91
C PHE A 103 18.49 -7.13 6.88
N LEU A 104 18.73 -5.99 7.54
CA LEU A 104 17.77 -5.39 8.47
C LEU A 104 16.46 -5.00 7.77
N ALA A 105 16.54 -4.45 6.56
CA ALA A 105 15.35 -4.09 5.79
C ALA A 105 14.49 -5.32 5.47
N ARG A 106 15.09 -6.43 5.02
CA ARG A 106 14.35 -7.67 4.73
C ARG A 106 13.67 -8.24 5.97
N TRP A 107 14.35 -8.28 7.10
CA TRP A 107 13.77 -8.75 8.35
C TRP A 107 12.69 -7.82 8.91
N ALA A 108 12.82 -6.52 8.73
CA ALA A 108 11.82 -5.55 9.16
C ALA A 108 10.46 -5.73 8.48
N ARG A 109 10.41 -6.32 7.27
CA ARG A 109 9.13 -6.72 6.64
C ARG A 109 8.37 -7.76 7.45
N ARG A 110 9.07 -8.63 8.21
CA ARG A 110 8.50 -9.74 8.98
C ARG A 110 8.36 -9.41 10.46
N LEU A 111 9.42 -8.91 11.09
CA LEU A 111 9.52 -8.70 12.53
C LEU A 111 9.17 -7.28 12.99
N SER A 112 9.06 -6.32 12.05
CA SER A 112 8.83 -4.91 12.39
C SER A 112 9.90 -4.37 13.38
N TRP A 113 9.50 -3.69 14.47
CA TRP A 113 10.41 -3.15 15.48
C TRP A 113 11.22 -4.21 16.26
N GLN A 114 10.73 -5.45 16.34
CA GLN A 114 11.46 -6.55 16.98
C GLN A 114 12.78 -6.88 16.28
N THR A 115 12.92 -6.46 15.00
CA THR A 115 14.19 -6.60 14.25
C THR A 115 15.36 -5.98 14.98
N ALA A 116 15.19 -4.80 15.60
CA ALA A 116 16.26 -4.15 16.37
C ALA A 116 16.73 -5.02 17.54
N ARG A 117 15.77 -5.58 18.29
CA ARG A 117 16.05 -6.47 19.43
C ARG A 117 16.70 -7.78 18.99
N ALA A 118 16.17 -8.39 17.93
CA ALA A 118 16.66 -9.67 17.42
C ALA A 118 18.11 -9.62 16.94
N PHE A 119 18.54 -8.46 16.41
CA PHE A 119 19.88 -8.28 15.85
C PHE A 119 20.75 -7.31 16.66
N GLN A 120 20.42 -7.09 17.94
CA GLN A 120 21.18 -6.28 18.88
C GLN A 120 21.60 -4.92 18.30
N THR A 121 20.67 -4.24 17.65
CA THR A 121 20.88 -2.93 17.03
C THR A 121 19.81 -1.93 17.48
N SER A 122 19.96 -0.65 17.13
CA SER A 122 18.99 0.37 17.47
C SER A 122 17.80 0.37 16.49
N TRP A 123 16.65 0.82 16.97
CA TRP A 123 15.49 1.07 16.11
C TRP A 123 15.83 2.05 14.98
N GLU A 124 16.62 3.09 15.30
CA GLU A 124 17.06 4.07 14.31
C GLU A 124 17.87 3.43 13.18
N ALA A 125 18.78 2.50 13.49
CA ALA A 125 19.54 1.77 12.48
C ALA A 125 18.63 0.94 11.58
N VAL A 126 17.60 0.29 12.14
CA VAL A 126 16.60 -0.45 11.35
C VAL A 126 15.82 0.49 10.45
N TYR A 127 15.29 1.60 11.00
CA TYR A 127 14.52 2.57 10.25
C TYR A 127 15.33 3.17 9.09
N ARG A 128 16.55 3.62 9.35
CA ARG A 128 17.45 4.17 8.33
C ARG A 128 17.84 3.15 7.27
N SER A 129 17.93 1.89 7.64
CA SER A 129 18.17 0.79 6.69
C SER A 129 16.98 0.58 5.77
N VAL A 130 15.75 0.59 6.31
CA VAL A 130 14.51 0.50 5.51
C VAL A 130 14.35 1.73 4.61
N GLU A 131 14.60 2.92 5.13
CA GLU A 131 14.55 4.18 4.37
C GLU A 131 15.50 4.14 3.17
N TRP A 132 16.78 3.79 3.41
CA TRP A 132 17.77 3.65 2.36
C TRP A 132 17.36 2.62 1.29
N PHE A 133 16.86 1.48 1.72
CA PHE A 133 16.40 0.41 0.84
C PHE A 133 15.22 0.86 -0.04
N VAL A 134 14.25 1.56 0.54
CA VAL A 134 13.09 2.11 -0.19
C VAL A 134 13.53 3.20 -1.17
N GLN A 135 14.38 4.13 -0.74
CA GLN A 135 14.87 5.21 -1.61
C GLN A 135 15.65 4.65 -2.80
N TRP A 136 16.54 3.68 -2.56
CA TRP A 136 17.24 3.00 -3.64
C TRP A 136 16.27 2.32 -4.60
N GLY A 137 15.31 1.57 -4.07
CA GLY A 137 14.32 0.87 -4.87
C GLY A 137 13.43 1.81 -5.68
N LEU A 138 13.03 2.96 -5.14
CA LEU A 138 12.27 3.98 -5.86
C LEU A 138 13.08 4.60 -7.01
N ALA A 139 14.39 4.85 -6.81
CA ALA A 139 15.27 5.37 -7.83
C ALA A 139 15.52 4.38 -8.99
N HIS A 140 15.48 3.07 -8.72
CA HIS A 140 15.78 2.02 -9.71
C HIS A 140 14.53 1.27 -10.20
N ARG A 141 13.32 1.65 -9.75
CA ARG A 141 12.09 0.97 -10.18
C ARG A 141 11.79 1.25 -11.65
N GLN A 142 11.29 0.24 -12.33
CA GLN A 142 10.75 0.37 -13.67
C GLN A 142 9.21 0.35 -13.63
N LEU A 143 8.58 1.31 -14.32
CA LEU A 143 7.13 1.43 -14.42
C LEU A 143 6.61 1.03 -15.81
N ARG A 144 7.48 0.48 -16.67
CA ARG A 144 7.07 -0.04 -17.99
C ARG A 144 6.06 -1.18 -17.82
N GLY A 145 5.06 -1.25 -18.71
CA GLY A 145 4.05 -2.30 -18.70
C GLY A 145 2.97 -2.13 -17.63
N VAL A 146 2.82 -0.95 -17.03
CA VAL A 146 1.66 -0.62 -16.20
C VAL A 146 0.50 -0.25 -17.11
N GLU A 147 -0.51 -1.13 -17.21
CA GLU A 147 -1.70 -0.92 -18.04
C GLU A 147 -2.94 -0.58 -17.22
N SER A 148 -2.98 -0.99 -15.97
CA SER A 148 -4.15 -0.83 -15.11
C SER A 148 -3.78 -0.23 -13.77
N ILE A 149 -4.45 0.86 -13.40
CA ILE A 149 -4.27 1.47 -12.08
C ILE A 149 -5.57 1.52 -11.29
N GLY A 150 -5.43 1.41 -9.97
CA GLY A 150 -6.49 1.67 -8.99
C GLY A 150 -6.16 2.93 -8.20
N VAL A 151 -7.11 3.84 -8.10
CA VAL A 151 -7.03 5.06 -7.28
C VAL A 151 -8.00 4.94 -6.14
N ASP A 152 -7.52 5.13 -4.92
CA ASP A 152 -8.35 5.07 -3.72
C ASP A 152 -7.82 6.01 -2.63
N GLU A 153 -8.58 6.13 -1.56
CA GLU A 153 -8.18 6.87 -0.37
C GLU A 153 -8.10 6.00 0.87
N ILE A 154 -7.14 6.33 1.73
CA ILE A 154 -6.95 5.67 3.00
C ILE A 154 -7.03 6.70 4.10
N HIS A 155 -7.91 6.45 5.06
CA HIS A 155 -7.96 7.23 6.29
C HIS A 155 -6.83 6.80 7.23
N TRP A 156 -5.97 7.75 7.64
CA TRP A 156 -4.81 7.48 8.49
C TRP A 156 -4.75 8.31 9.77
N GLY A 157 -5.41 9.47 9.79
CA GLY A 157 -5.45 10.37 10.94
C GLY A 157 -6.71 10.23 11.77
N ARG A 158 -6.94 11.13 12.73
CA ARG A 158 -8.17 11.22 13.52
C ARG A 158 -9.13 12.24 12.91
N GLY A 159 -10.42 11.87 12.80
CA GLY A 159 -11.46 12.75 12.24
C GLY A 159 -11.55 12.67 10.70
N LEU A 160 -12.46 13.44 10.10
CA LEU A 160 -12.81 13.39 8.67
C LEU A 160 -12.23 14.55 7.84
N ARG A 161 -11.25 15.28 8.35
CA ARG A 161 -10.59 16.36 7.60
C ARG A 161 -9.80 15.78 6.42
N ALA A 162 -9.69 16.53 5.33
CA ALA A 162 -8.98 16.10 4.11
C ALA A 162 -7.53 15.68 4.39
N ASP A 163 -6.89 16.30 5.38
CA ASP A 163 -5.50 16.01 5.80
C ASP A 163 -5.35 14.64 6.47
N ASN A 164 -6.44 14.04 6.94
CA ASN A 164 -6.45 12.71 7.56
C ASN A 164 -6.63 11.59 6.54
N PHE A 165 -6.58 11.90 5.25
CA PHE A 165 -6.64 10.93 4.17
C PHE A 165 -5.35 10.93 3.37
N LEU A 166 -5.02 9.77 2.83
CA LEU A 166 -3.98 9.58 1.83
C LEU A 166 -4.65 9.24 0.50
N THR A 167 -4.14 9.80 -0.58
CA THR A 167 -4.45 9.35 -1.93
C THR A 167 -3.43 8.28 -2.30
N VAL A 168 -3.88 7.13 -2.77
CA VAL A 168 -3.02 6.02 -3.18
C VAL A 168 -3.28 5.63 -4.64
N ILE A 169 -2.22 5.32 -5.35
CA ILE A 169 -2.28 4.79 -6.72
C ILE A 169 -1.60 3.42 -6.70
N TYR A 170 -2.34 2.41 -7.12
CA TYR A 170 -1.87 1.04 -7.22
C TYR A 170 -1.75 0.60 -8.68
N GLN A 171 -0.79 -0.24 -8.99
CA GLN A 171 -0.86 -1.13 -10.15
C GLN A 171 -1.77 -2.30 -9.79
N ILE A 172 -2.75 -2.59 -10.66
CA ILE A 172 -3.75 -3.64 -10.43
C ILE A 172 -3.80 -4.67 -11.55
N ASP A 173 -2.79 -4.70 -12.39
CA ASP A 173 -2.63 -5.73 -13.43
C ASP A 173 -2.64 -7.14 -12.82
N VAL A 174 -3.14 -8.12 -13.56
CA VAL A 174 -3.21 -9.51 -13.10
C VAL A 174 -1.83 -10.04 -12.72
N SER A 175 -0.82 -9.69 -13.51
CA SER A 175 0.58 -10.12 -13.33
C SER A 175 1.28 -9.40 -12.18
N CYS A 176 0.90 -8.16 -11.88
CA CYS A 176 1.58 -7.34 -10.88
C CYS A 176 0.62 -6.45 -10.09
N ARG A 177 0.60 -6.61 -8.78
CA ARG A 177 -0.18 -5.78 -7.85
C ARG A 177 0.76 -5.15 -6.85
N ARG A 178 0.89 -3.81 -6.91
CA ARG A 178 1.80 -3.06 -6.04
C ARG A 178 1.36 -1.62 -5.83
N LEU A 179 1.89 -0.98 -4.80
CA LEU A 179 1.77 0.46 -4.60
C LEU A 179 2.69 1.18 -5.58
N LEU A 180 2.13 2.07 -6.37
CA LEU A 180 2.89 2.93 -7.30
C LEU A 180 3.20 4.29 -6.68
N TRP A 181 2.21 4.87 -5.98
CA TRP A 181 2.35 6.20 -5.39
C TRP A 181 1.42 6.40 -4.20
N VAL A 182 1.85 7.20 -3.24
CA VAL A 182 1.05 7.65 -2.09
C VAL A 182 1.32 9.13 -1.81
N GLY A 183 0.28 9.88 -1.47
CA GLY A 183 0.41 11.29 -1.13
C GLY A 183 -0.57 11.70 -0.04
N ARG A 184 -0.18 12.73 0.74
CA ARG A 184 -1.03 13.33 1.78
C ARG A 184 -2.21 14.04 1.16
N ARG A 185 -3.33 14.00 1.83
CA ARG A 185 -4.61 14.63 1.52
C ARG A 185 -5.40 13.92 0.44
N ARG A 186 -6.72 14.03 0.59
CA ARG A 186 -7.70 13.68 -0.43
C ARG A 186 -8.05 14.94 -1.22
N SER A 187 -7.41 15.15 -2.37
CA SER A 187 -7.67 16.32 -3.23
C SER A 187 -7.34 16.05 -4.69
N GLN A 188 -7.92 16.86 -5.59
CA GLN A 188 -7.56 16.84 -7.02
C GLN A 188 -6.07 17.10 -7.23
N ALA A 189 -5.50 18.09 -6.52
CA ALA A 189 -4.10 18.44 -6.63
C ALA A 189 -3.19 17.27 -6.24
N THR A 190 -3.57 16.50 -5.20
CA THR A 190 -2.83 15.31 -4.77
C THR A 190 -2.86 14.23 -5.85
N LEU A 191 -4.02 13.93 -6.44
CA LEU A 191 -4.12 12.94 -7.51
C LEU A 191 -3.33 13.36 -8.75
N ARG A 192 -3.39 14.65 -9.14
CA ARG A 192 -2.59 15.19 -10.27
C ARG A 192 -1.09 15.01 -10.04
N ARG A 193 -0.60 15.28 -8.81
CA ARG A 193 0.81 15.03 -8.45
C ARG A 193 1.17 13.55 -8.58
N GLY A 194 0.26 12.66 -8.15
CA GLY A 194 0.46 11.23 -8.26
C GLY A 194 0.59 10.77 -9.71
N LEU A 195 -0.32 11.19 -10.59
CA LEU A 195 -0.28 10.86 -12.01
C LEU A 195 0.98 11.44 -12.67
N LYS A 196 1.36 12.69 -12.34
CA LYS A 196 2.62 13.30 -12.83
C LYS A 196 3.85 12.50 -12.38
N ALA A 197 3.86 11.99 -11.15
CA ALA A 197 4.97 11.20 -10.60
C ALA A 197 5.12 9.81 -11.26
N LEU A 198 4.07 9.28 -11.91
CA LEU A 198 4.17 8.06 -12.72
C LEU A 198 4.89 8.30 -14.07
N GLY A 199 4.89 9.52 -14.54
CA GLY A 199 5.47 9.91 -15.83
C GLY A 199 4.47 9.84 -16.99
N PRO A 200 4.68 10.67 -18.04
CA PRO A 200 3.76 10.80 -19.16
C PRO A 200 3.59 9.49 -19.97
N GLU A 201 4.67 8.74 -20.13
CA GLU A 201 4.64 7.47 -20.89
C GLU A 201 3.76 6.42 -20.21
N VAL A 202 3.84 6.32 -18.87
CA VAL A 202 2.98 5.42 -18.11
C VAL A 202 1.51 5.86 -18.22
N VAL A 203 1.25 7.16 -18.03
CA VAL A 203 -0.11 7.70 -18.08
C VAL A 203 -0.75 7.49 -19.45
N LYS A 204 -0.01 7.72 -20.55
CA LYS A 204 -0.49 7.47 -21.92
C LYS A 204 -0.75 5.99 -22.20
N GLY A 205 0.05 5.09 -21.62
CA GLY A 205 -0.07 3.64 -21.78
C GLY A 205 -1.19 2.99 -20.96
N LEU A 206 -1.89 3.74 -20.11
CA LEU A 206 -2.97 3.20 -19.29
C LEU A 206 -4.17 2.79 -20.17
N ARG A 207 -4.58 1.54 -20.02
CA ARG A 207 -5.79 0.99 -20.63
C ARG A 207 -6.98 1.08 -19.70
N PHE A 208 -6.74 0.96 -18.38
CA PHE A 208 -7.79 0.93 -17.38
C PHE A 208 -7.46 1.77 -16.15
N VAL A 209 -8.47 2.46 -15.65
CA VAL A 209 -8.42 3.14 -14.34
C VAL A 209 -9.62 2.71 -13.51
N CYS A 210 -9.36 2.24 -12.29
CA CYS A 210 -10.40 1.93 -11.31
C CYS A 210 -10.40 2.96 -10.21
N SER A 211 -11.57 3.54 -9.87
CA SER A 211 -11.71 4.45 -8.74
C SER A 211 -13.09 4.36 -8.08
N ASP A 212 -13.26 5.07 -6.95
CA ASP A 212 -14.57 5.34 -6.39
C ASP A 212 -15.33 6.40 -7.22
N MET A 213 -16.56 6.75 -6.77
CA MET A 213 -17.43 7.74 -7.41
C MET A 213 -17.21 9.17 -6.87
N TRP A 214 -16.05 9.45 -6.28
CA TRP A 214 -15.80 10.80 -5.76
C TRP A 214 -15.53 11.80 -6.90
N LYS A 215 -16.47 12.73 -7.09
CA LYS A 215 -16.48 13.67 -8.22
C LYS A 215 -15.13 14.34 -8.53
N PRO A 216 -14.34 14.83 -7.53
CA PRO A 216 -13.04 15.43 -7.80
C PRO A 216 -12.04 14.47 -8.47
N TYR A 217 -12.05 13.17 -8.12
CA TYR A 217 -11.18 12.18 -8.79
C TYR A 217 -11.66 11.89 -10.20
N LEU A 218 -12.99 11.75 -10.39
CA LEU A 218 -13.56 11.53 -11.72
C LEU A 218 -13.15 12.64 -12.70
N GLN A 219 -13.15 13.91 -12.25
CA GLN A 219 -12.74 15.06 -13.06
C GLN A 219 -11.25 14.99 -13.44
N VAL A 220 -10.38 14.64 -12.51
CA VAL A 220 -8.93 14.53 -12.78
C VAL A 220 -8.65 13.37 -13.73
N ILE A 221 -9.30 12.22 -13.52
CA ILE A 221 -9.12 11.04 -14.36
C ILE A 221 -9.60 11.33 -15.79
N ALA A 222 -10.77 11.92 -15.95
CA ALA A 222 -11.30 12.30 -17.27
C ALA A 222 -10.38 13.28 -18.01
N ALA A 223 -9.77 14.24 -17.29
CA ALA A 223 -8.89 15.25 -17.88
C ALA A 223 -7.49 14.74 -18.22
N GLN A 224 -6.92 13.82 -17.42
CA GLN A 224 -5.52 13.41 -17.57
C GLN A 224 -5.33 12.00 -18.11
N VAL A 225 -6.35 11.14 -18.01
CA VAL A 225 -6.30 9.72 -18.39
C VAL A 225 -7.54 9.34 -19.20
N GLY A 226 -8.09 10.30 -19.96
CA GLY A 226 -9.34 10.14 -20.70
C GLY A 226 -9.32 9.05 -21.78
N GLN A 227 -8.14 8.61 -22.25
CA GLN A 227 -7.98 7.50 -23.19
C GLN A 227 -8.24 6.13 -22.54
N ALA A 228 -8.05 6.00 -21.21
CA ALA A 228 -8.24 4.75 -20.50
C ALA A 228 -9.72 4.49 -20.18
N LEU A 229 -10.10 3.22 -20.17
CA LEU A 229 -11.44 2.84 -19.72
C LEU A 229 -11.56 3.01 -18.23
N HIS A 230 -12.33 4.01 -17.81
CA HIS A 230 -12.55 4.30 -16.39
C HIS A 230 -13.67 3.43 -15.83
N VAL A 231 -13.35 2.56 -14.89
CA VAL A 231 -14.26 1.59 -14.26
C VAL A 231 -14.51 2.01 -12.81
N LEU A 232 -15.77 2.11 -12.41
CA LEU A 232 -16.13 2.41 -11.03
C LEU A 232 -16.09 1.16 -10.15
N ASP A 233 -15.63 1.34 -8.91
CA ASP A 233 -15.60 0.25 -7.94
C ASP A 233 -17.02 -0.18 -7.51
N ARG A 234 -17.41 -1.39 -7.95
CA ARG A 234 -18.68 -2.03 -7.58
C ARG A 234 -18.89 -2.17 -6.08
N PHE A 235 -17.80 -2.21 -5.30
CA PHE A 235 -17.87 -2.32 -3.86
C PHE A 235 -18.48 -1.07 -3.24
N HIS A 236 -18.10 0.10 -3.76
CA HIS A 236 -18.68 1.37 -3.34
C HIS A 236 -20.17 1.48 -3.68
N ILE A 237 -20.60 0.97 -4.83
CA ILE A 237 -22.00 0.88 -5.20
C ILE A 237 -22.77 0.00 -4.20
N THR A 238 -22.25 -1.19 -3.91
CA THR A 238 -22.86 -2.10 -2.93
C THR A 238 -22.92 -1.48 -1.53
N ARG A 239 -21.90 -0.72 -1.14
CA ARG A 239 -21.88 0.04 0.13
C ARG A 239 -22.99 1.09 0.19
N HIS A 240 -23.23 1.85 -0.88
CA HIS A 240 -24.34 2.81 -0.94
C HIS A 240 -25.70 2.13 -0.81
N LEU A 241 -25.92 1.00 -1.48
CA LEU A 241 -27.14 0.20 -1.33
C LEU A 241 -27.33 -0.29 0.11
N ASN A 242 -26.28 -0.81 0.73
CA ASN A 242 -26.32 -1.25 2.12
C ASN A 242 -26.62 -0.10 3.09
N GLN A 243 -26.02 1.07 2.87
CA GLN A 243 -26.30 2.27 3.66
C GLN A 243 -27.76 2.71 3.51
N ALA A 244 -28.32 2.67 2.31
CA ALA A 244 -29.72 3.01 2.06
C ALA A 244 -30.66 2.04 2.78
N VAL A 245 -30.40 0.73 2.74
CA VAL A 245 -31.18 -0.28 3.50
C VAL A 245 -31.11 0.02 5.00
N ASP A 246 -29.90 0.30 5.54
CA ASP A 246 -29.75 0.58 6.98
C ASP A 246 -30.45 1.90 7.40
N GLN A 247 -30.45 2.93 6.55
CA GLN A 247 -31.19 4.17 6.79
C GLN A 247 -32.70 3.93 6.85
N VAL A 248 -33.26 3.18 5.88
CA VAL A 248 -34.68 2.79 5.90
C VAL A 248 -35.01 2.01 7.15
N ARG A 249 -34.18 1.00 7.50
CA ARG A 249 -34.35 0.19 8.71
C ARG A 249 -34.37 1.04 9.98
N ARG A 250 -33.43 1.99 10.12
CA ARG A 250 -33.37 2.88 11.30
C ARG A 250 -34.62 3.76 11.42
N ALA A 251 -35.01 4.41 10.33
CA ALA A 251 -36.20 5.25 10.31
C ALA A 251 -37.46 4.45 10.65
N GLU A 252 -37.62 3.24 10.10
CA GLU A 252 -38.74 2.36 10.39
C GLU A 252 -38.71 1.83 11.84
N SER A 253 -37.51 1.47 12.37
CA SER A 253 -37.38 1.05 13.77
C SER A 253 -37.76 2.17 14.73
N THR A 254 -37.42 3.43 14.44
CA THR A 254 -37.84 4.60 15.24
C THR A 254 -39.35 4.77 15.22
N ARG A 255 -39.96 4.69 14.03
CA ARG A 255 -41.42 4.77 13.88
C ARG A 255 -42.16 3.64 14.60
N LEU A 256 -41.66 2.40 14.51
CA LEU A 256 -42.26 1.25 15.16
C LEU A 256 -42.13 1.31 16.68
N ARG A 257 -41.12 1.97 17.24
CA ARG A 257 -40.93 2.08 18.71
C ARG A 257 -42.12 2.75 19.39
N ALA A 258 -42.77 3.72 18.72
CA ALA A 258 -43.98 4.35 19.25
C ALA A 258 -45.17 3.39 19.37
N LYS A 259 -45.23 2.33 18.53
CA LYS A 259 -46.32 1.37 18.52
C LYS A 259 -45.98 0.08 19.27
N SER A 260 -44.77 -0.42 19.18
CA SER A 260 -44.30 -1.67 19.79
C SER A 260 -42.79 -1.69 19.96
N LYS A 261 -42.31 -1.60 21.19
CA LYS A 261 -40.88 -1.75 21.53
C LYS A 261 -40.32 -3.10 21.04
N LYS A 262 -41.08 -4.19 21.13
CA LYS A 262 -40.68 -5.54 20.68
C LYS A 262 -40.50 -5.62 19.18
N ALA A 263 -41.35 -4.99 18.37
CA ALA A 263 -41.24 -4.94 16.92
C ALA A 263 -40.00 -4.10 16.48
N ALA A 264 -39.77 -2.94 17.11
CA ALA A 264 -38.62 -2.12 16.87
C ALA A 264 -37.28 -2.85 17.18
N GLN A 265 -37.24 -3.59 18.29
CA GLN A 265 -36.06 -4.36 18.69
C GLN A 265 -35.78 -5.53 17.75
N ARG A 266 -36.81 -6.24 17.27
CA ARG A 266 -36.66 -7.28 16.23
C ARG A 266 -36.01 -6.72 14.98
N LEU A 267 -36.44 -5.54 14.50
CA LEU A 267 -35.89 -4.89 13.33
C LEU A 267 -34.43 -4.41 13.55
N LYS A 268 -34.10 -3.96 14.77
CA LYS A 268 -32.71 -3.60 15.14
C LYS A 268 -31.77 -4.81 15.03
N HIS A 269 -32.18 -5.99 15.49
CA HIS A 269 -31.36 -7.22 15.43
C HIS A 269 -31.19 -7.79 14.02
N LEU A 270 -31.97 -7.35 13.04
CA LEU A 270 -31.85 -7.76 11.65
C LEU A 270 -30.79 -6.95 10.86
N ARG A 271 -30.12 -5.98 11.47
CA ARG A 271 -29.10 -5.16 10.77
C ARG A 271 -28.13 -5.98 9.95
N TRP A 272 -27.42 -6.91 10.58
CA TRP A 272 -26.37 -7.68 9.91
C TRP A 272 -26.93 -8.68 8.86
N PRO A 273 -28.01 -9.41 9.09
CA PRO A 273 -28.66 -10.19 8.03
C PRO A 273 -29.06 -9.38 6.81
N LEU A 274 -29.58 -8.16 7.00
CA LEU A 274 -30.00 -7.29 5.90
C LEU A 274 -28.83 -6.77 5.05
N LEU A 275 -27.65 -6.53 5.65
CA LEU A 275 -26.46 -6.05 4.95
C LEU A 275 -25.70 -7.16 4.24
N ARG A 276 -25.89 -8.41 4.62
CA ARG A 276 -25.32 -9.58 3.92
C ARG A 276 -26.10 -9.88 2.64
N ARG A 277 -25.44 -10.58 1.70
CA ARG A 277 -26.10 -11.19 0.55
C ARG A 277 -27.11 -12.25 1.05
N GLY A 278 -28.34 -12.25 0.56
CA GLY A 278 -29.40 -13.15 1.01
C GLY A 278 -29.01 -14.63 0.98
N SER A 279 -28.27 -15.07 -0.05
CA SER A 279 -27.75 -16.43 -0.16
C SER A 279 -26.76 -16.84 0.95
N ARG A 280 -26.17 -15.89 1.66
CA ARG A 280 -25.23 -16.14 2.78
C ARG A 280 -25.87 -16.09 4.16
N VAL A 281 -27.17 -15.77 4.23
CA VAL A 281 -27.92 -15.75 5.50
C VAL A 281 -28.51 -17.14 5.74
N ARG A 282 -28.18 -17.77 6.87
CA ARG A 282 -28.59 -19.16 7.20
C ARG A 282 -29.18 -19.26 8.60
N GLY A 283 -29.79 -20.41 8.91
CA GLY A 283 -30.32 -20.76 10.22
C GLY A 283 -31.36 -19.78 10.75
N ARG A 284 -31.35 -19.51 12.04
CA ARG A 284 -32.31 -18.62 12.74
C ARG A 284 -32.34 -17.20 12.13
N ALA A 285 -31.20 -16.71 11.62
CA ALA A 285 -31.13 -15.40 10.95
C ALA A 285 -31.95 -15.40 9.64
N ARG A 286 -31.93 -16.50 8.89
CA ARG A 286 -32.73 -16.69 7.67
C ARG A 286 -34.22 -16.72 7.98
N GLN A 287 -34.63 -17.44 8.99
CA GLN A 287 -36.05 -17.47 9.42
C GLN A 287 -36.56 -16.07 9.76
N LYS A 288 -35.80 -15.30 10.56
CA LYS A 288 -36.15 -13.92 10.92
C LYS A 288 -36.21 -13.00 9.71
N LEU A 289 -35.29 -13.18 8.74
CA LEU A 289 -35.31 -12.43 7.50
C LEU A 289 -36.55 -12.76 6.65
N ASN A 290 -36.89 -14.06 6.51
CA ASN A 290 -38.08 -14.46 5.76
C ASN A 290 -39.37 -13.91 6.39
N ALA A 291 -39.49 -13.92 7.73
CA ALA A 291 -40.61 -13.28 8.42
C ALA A 291 -40.71 -11.77 8.16
N LEU A 292 -39.56 -11.08 8.06
CA LEU A 292 -39.54 -9.67 7.65
C LEU A 292 -40.00 -9.51 6.19
N LEU A 293 -39.53 -10.34 5.28
CA LEU A 293 -39.85 -10.26 3.85
C LEU A 293 -41.33 -10.53 3.56
N ALA A 294 -41.98 -11.38 4.37
CA ALA A 294 -43.42 -11.58 4.32
C ALA A 294 -44.23 -10.40 4.85
N SER A 295 -43.57 -9.39 5.47
CA SER A 295 -44.25 -8.21 6.01
C SER A 295 -44.35 -7.08 4.95
N LYS A 296 -45.30 -6.16 5.16
CA LYS A 296 -45.44 -4.93 4.34
C LYS A 296 -44.47 -3.80 4.74
N LEU A 297 -43.41 -4.10 5.51
CA LEU A 297 -42.48 -3.10 6.04
C LEU A 297 -41.61 -2.47 4.93
N ALA A 298 -41.30 -1.19 5.10
CA ALA A 298 -40.43 -0.46 4.19
C ALA A 298 -39.02 -1.08 4.09
N THR A 299 -38.52 -1.63 5.19
CA THR A 299 -37.23 -2.34 5.25
C THR A 299 -37.20 -3.60 4.37
N ALA A 300 -38.32 -4.35 4.29
CA ALA A 300 -38.43 -5.50 3.39
C ALA A 300 -38.30 -5.09 1.92
N ARG A 301 -39.00 -4.02 1.52
CA ARG A 301 -38.92 -3.46 0.14
C ARG A 301 -37.53 -2.91 -0.18
N ALA A 302 -36.87 -2.24 0.78
CA ALA A 302 -35.52 -1.74 0.61
C ALA A 302 -34.51 -2.89 0.40
N TRP A 303 -34.66 -3.97 1.16
CA TRP A 303 -33.82 -5.17 1.03
C TRP A 303 -34.07 -5.86 -0.31
N ASP A 304 -35.31 -5.99 -0.78
CA ASP A 304 -35.63 -6.56 -2.09
C ASP A 304 -34.94 -5.78 -3.22
N LEU A 305 -35.02 -4.46 -3.21
CA LEU A 305 -34.31 -3.62 -4.17
C LEU A 305 -32.80 -3.88 -4.14
N LYS A 306 -32.19 -3.98 -2.96
CA LYS A 306 -30.75 -4.27 -2.83
C LYS A 306 -30.40 -5.66 -3.37
N GLU A 307 -31.15 -6.69 -3.04
CA GLU A 307 -30.90 -8.05 -3.53
C GLU A 307 -31.13 -8.16 -5.04
N THR A 308 -32.17 -7.56 -5.57
CA THR A 308 -32.42 -7.48 -7.02
C THR A 308 -31.24 -6.83 -7.73
N PHE A 309 -30.67 -5.74 -7.21
CA PHE A 309 -29.50 -5.08 -7.79
C PHE A 309 -28.27 -6.01 -7.85
N SER A 310 -28.17 -6.99 -6.93
CA SER A 310 -27.04 -7.94 -6.97
C SER A 310 -26.96 -8.76 -8.25
N HIS A 311 -28.06 -8.87 -9.01
CA HIS A 311 -28.11 -9.57 -10.29
C HIS A 311 -27.51 -8.75 -11.43
N PHE A 312 -27.43 -7.41 -11.29
CA PHE A 312 -26.80 -6.51 -12.25
C PHE A 312 -25.42 -7.00 -12.70
N TRP A 313 -24.60 -7.43 -11.76
CA TRP A 313 -23.22 -7.88 -12.02
C TRP A 313 -23.10 -9.25 -12.69
N LYS A 314 -24.23 -9.93 -12.95
CA LYS A 314 -24.25 -11.23 -13.64
C LYS A 314 -24.42 -11.10 -15.15
N TYR A 315 -24.82 -9.93 -15.63
CA TYR A 315 -24.93 -9.69 -17.08
C TYR A 315 -23.56 -9.75 -17.75
N LYS A 316 -23.55 -10.19 -19.01
CA LYS A 316 -22.35 -10.20 -19.86
C LYS A 316 -22.41 -9.10 -20.92
N SER A 317 -23.61 -8.72 -21.34
CA SER A 317 -23.85 -7.68 -22.34
C SER A 317 -24.04 -6.32 -21.68
N VAL A 318 -23.36 -5.30 -22.22
CA VAL A 318 -23.52 -3.90 -21.81
C VAL A 318 -24.97 -3.43 -22.02
N ILE A 319 -25.61 -3.82 -23.13
CA ILE A 319 -26.98 -3.43 -23.49
C ILE A 319 -27.96 -3.97 -22.45
N TRP A 320 -27.90 -5.27 -22.17
CA TRP A 320 -28.78 -5.88 -21.17
C TRP A 320 -28.52 -5.36 -19.75
N ALA A 321 -27.27 -5.05 -19.41
CA ALA A 321 -26.93 -4.42 -18.15
C ALA A 321 -27.51 -3.01 -18.04
N GLY A 322 -27.45 -2.21 -19.11
CA GLY A 322 -28.07 -0.88 -19.19
C GLY A 322 -29.59 -0.95 -18.99
N GLY A 323 -30.28 -1.82 -19.76
CA GLY A 323 -31.72 -2.01 -19.61
C GLY A 323 -32.14 -2.47 -18.20
N PHE A 324 -31.35 -3.34 -17.58
CA PHE A 324 -31.59 -3.71 -16.18
C PHE A 324 -31.40 -2.53 -15.24
N LEU A 325 -30.35 -1.71 -15.43
CA LEU A 325 -30.08 -0.54 -14.61
C LEU A 325 -31.21 0.48 -14.68
N ASP A 326 -31.72 0.76 -15.87
CA ASP A 326 -32.86 1.64 -16.10
C ASP A 326 -34.13 1.12 -15.40
N TYR A 327 -34.43 -0.17 -15.59
CA TYR A 327 -35.59 -0.80 -14.95
C TYR A 327 -35.46 -0.75 -13.42
N TRP A 328 -34.27 -1.07 -12.88
CA TRP A 328 -34.05 -1.01 -11.44
C TRP A 328 -34.20 0.43 -10.90
N CYS A 329 -33.63 1.41 -11.59
CA CYS A 329 -33.76 2.81 -11.22
C CYS A 329 -35.24 3.28 -11.27
N PHE A 330 -35.98 2.85 -12.27
CA PHE A 330 -37.41 3.12 -12.37
C PHE A 330 -38.19 2.57 -11.15
N ARG A 331 -37.95 1.32 -10.76
CA ARG A 331 -38.54 0.70 -9.55
C ARG A 331 -38.15 1.45 -8.28
N ALA A 332 -36.86 1.76 -8.13
CA ALA A 332 -36.35 2.47 -6.95
C ALA A 332 -36.95 3.86 -6.80
N MET A 333 -37.13 4.61 -7.89
CA MET A 333 -37.76 5.94 -7.88
C MET A 333 -39.24 5.88 -7.46
N ARG A 334 -39.94 4.79 -7.76
CA ARG A 334 -41.38 4.59 -7.38
C ARG A 334 -41.55 3.94 -6.02
N SER A 335 -40.47 3.51 -5.35
CA SER A 335 -40.52 2.75 -4.08
C SER A 335 -41.05 3.54 -2.87
N ARG A 336 -41.15 4.87 -2.94
CA ARG A 336 -41.42 5.77 -1.80
C ARG A 336 -40.36 5.67 -0.69
N LEU A 337 -39.15 5.20 -1.01
CA LEU A 337 -38.01 5.06 -0.09
C LEU A 337 -36.91 6.06 -0.47
N GLU A 338 -36.90 7.23 0.19
CA GLU A 338 -35.98 8.31 -0.19
C GLU A 338 -34.50 7.89 -0.20
N PRO A 339 -33.97 7.08 0.75
CA PRO A 339 -32.61 6.57 0.64
C PRO A 339 -32.34 5.76 -0.63
N MET A 340 -33.31 4.96 -1.11
CA MET A 340 -33.18 4.19 -2.36
C MET A 340 -33.27 5.08 -3.60
N LYS A 341 -34.13 6.12 -3.58
CA LYS A 341 -34.19 7.12 -4.66
C LYS A 341 -32.86 7.87 -4.82
N LYS A 342 -32.18 8.22 -3.70
CA LYS A 342 -30.84 8.82 -3.73
C LYS A 342 -29.82 7.91 -4.43
N VAL A 343 -29.85 6.62 -4.15
CA VAL A 343 -28.98 5.65 -4.84
C VAL A 343 -29.33 5.59 -6.34
N ALA A 344 -30.61 5.55 -6.71
CA ALA A 344 -31.00 5.51 -8.11
C ALA A 344 -30.54 6.76 -8.89
N ARG A 345 -30.68 7.96 -8.31
CA ARG A 345 -30.18 9.21 -8.92
C ARG A 345 -28.65 9.16 -9.10
N MET A 346 -27.94 8.67 -8.09
CA MET A 346 -26.48 8.50 -8.15
C MET A 346 -26.07 7.53 -9.25
N LEU A 347 -26.75 6.37 -9.37
CA LEU A 347 -26.44 5.38 -10.39
C LEU A 347 -26.67 5.93 -11.80
N ARG A 348 -27.79 6.63 -12.05
CA ARG A 348 -28.06 7.29 -13.33
C ARG A 348 -26.98 8.32 -13.68
N ALA A 349 -26.55 9.13 -12.71
CA ALA A 349 -25.52 10.15 -12.94
C ALA A 349 -24.14 9.56 -13.31
N HIS A 350 -23.90 8.28 -13.01
CA HIS A 350 -22.63 7.60 -13.27
C HIS A 350 -22.79 6.39 -14.20
N GLU A 351 -23.94 6.23 -14.84
CA GLU A 351 -24.26 5.08 -15.67
C GLU A 351 -23.19 4.72 -16.71
N PRO A 352 -22.66 5.65 -17.53
CA PRO A 352 -21.63 5.32 -18.52
C PRO A 352 -20.40 4.67 -17.90
N LEU A 353 -19.96 5.18 -16.73
CA LEU A 353 -18.79 4.68 -16.00
C LEU A 353 -19.08 3.33 -15.32
N ILE A 354 -20.31 3.10 -14.84
CA ILE A 354 -20.75 1.84 -14.26
C ILE A 354 -20.76 0.75 -15.32
N LEU A 355 -21.26 1.06 -16.53
CA LEU A 355 -21.33 0.15 -17.66
C LEU A 355 -19.95 -0.21 -18.22
N ASN A 356 -18.91 0.60 -17.95
CA ASN A 356 -17.53 0.27 -18.32
C ASN A 356 -17.02 -1.01 -17.65
N TRP A 357 -17.58 -1.43 -16.52
CA TRP A 357 -17.25 -2.70 -15.89
C TRP A 357 -17.52 -3.89 -16.84
N PHE A 358 -18.61 -3.83 -17.62
CA PHE A 358 -18.96 -4.86 -18.62
C PHE A 358 -18.09 -4.74 -19.88
N ARG A 359 -17.71 -3.52 -20.28
CA ARG A 359 -16.78 -3.28 -21.40
C ARG A 359 -15.38 -3.80 -21.08
N ALA A 360 -14.97 -3.75 -19.82
CA ALA A 360 -13.70 -4.32 -19.36
C ALA A 360 -13.68 -5.85 -19.34
N LYS A 361 -14.79 -6.55 -19.63
CA LYS A 361 -14.89 -8.01 -19.78
C LYS A 361 -14.23 -8.84 -18.66
N GLY A 362 -14.14 -8.29 -17.47
CA GLY A 362 -13.50 -8.95 -16.32
C GLY A 362 -11.96 -8.87 -16.29
N GLU A 363 -11.34 -8.14 -17.20
CA GLU A 363 -9.88 -7.91 -17.20
C GLU A 363 -9.42 -7.15 -15.95
N ILE A 364 -10.32 -6.41 -15.30
CA ILE A 364 -10.02 -5.70 -14.05
C ILE A 364 -10.78 -6.32 -12.88
N SER A 365 -10.08 -6.57 -11.80
CA SER A 365 -10.67 -6.96 -10.53
C SER A 365 -10.55 -5.84 -9.49
N ASN A 366 -11.68 -5.26 -9.10
CA ASN A 366 -11.75 -4.29 -7.99
C ASN A 366 -11.32 -4.90 -6.65
N GLY A 367 -11.33 -6.23 -6.53
CA GLY A 367 -10.78 -6.93 -5.37
C GLY A 367 -9.29 -6.72 -5.16
N ALA A 368 -8.55 -6.29 -6.21
CA ALA A 368 -7.13 -5.97 -6.08
C ALA A 368 -6.89 -4.72 -5.23
N VAL A 369 -7.68 -3.66 -5.44
CA VAL A 369 -7.60 -2.41 -4.65
C VAL A 369 -7.94 -2.68 -3.18
N GLU A 370 -9.07 -3.38 -2.93
CA GLU A 370 -9.47 -3.75 -1.56
C GLU A 370 -8.42 -4.63 -0.87
N GLY A 371 -7.85 -5.61 -1.60
CA GLY A 371 -6.77 -6.45 -1.08
C GLY A 371 -5.53 -5.65 -0.69
N LEU A 372 -5.14 -4.66 -1.48
CA LEU A 372 -4.02 -3.77 -1.18
C LEU A 372 -4.34 -2.84 0.00
N ASN A 373 -5.55 -2.29 0.07
CA ASN A 373 -6.00 -1.50 1.22
C ASN A 373 -5.99 -2.30 2.52
N ASN A 374 -6.38 -3.58 2.47
CA ASN A 374 -6.32 -4.45 3.63
C ASN A 374 -4.87 -4.70 4.07
N LYS A 375 -3.93 -4.86 3.14
CA LYS A 375 -2.50 -4.94 3.46
C LYS A 375 -1.98 -3.65 4.12
N ILE A 376 -2.39 -2.47 3.66
CA ILE A 376 -2.04 -1.20 4.31
C ILE A 376 -2.55 -1.16 5.76
N ARG A 377 -3.80 -1.59 5.99
CA ARG A 377 -4.35 -1.69 7.37
C ARG A 377 -3.55 -2.64 8.24
N VAL A 378 -3.08 -3.77 7.70
CA VAL A 378 -2.22 -4.70 8.42
C VAL A 378 -0.87 -4.06 8.77
N VAL A 379 -0.22 -3.39 7.81
CA VAL A 379 1.04 -2.66 8.04
C VAL A 379 0.86 -1.61 9.14
N THR A 380 -0.19 -0.79 9.05
CA THR A 380 -0.47 0.26 10.05
C THR A 380 -0.74 -0.32 11.44
N ARG A 381 -1.52 -1.39 11.54
CA ARG A 381 -1.83 -2.05 12.82
C ARG A 381 -0.59 -2.69 13.45
N ARG A 382 0.22 -3.37 12.65
CA ARG A 382 1.47 -4.00 13.11
C ARG A 382 2.48 -2.97 13.64
N SER A 383 2.45 -1.76 13.09
CA SER A 383 3.30 -0.65 13.51
C SER A 383 2.68 0.20 14.63
N TYR A 384 1.52 -0.19 15.19
CA TYR A 384 0.77 0.60 16.18
C TYR A 384 0.48 2.04 15.74
N GLY A 385 0.42 2.28 14.42
CA GLY A 385 0.30 3.58 13.79
C GLY A 385 1.66 4.19 13.43
N PHE A 386 1.62 5.37 12.85
CA PHE A 386 2.79 6.14 12.45
C PHE A 386 2.66 7.57 12.98
N ARG A 387 3.77 8.13 13.47
CA ARG A 387 3.80 9.52 13.98
C ARG A 387 3.86 10.54 12.83
N THR A 388 4.56 10.21 11.76
CA THR A 388 4.74 11.08 10.59
C THR A 388 4.27 10.40 9.31
N PHE A 389 3.95 11.21 8.30
CA PHE A 389 3.59 10.72 6.99
C PHE A 389 4.78 10.03 6.32
N GLU A 390 5.96 10.59 6.45
CA GLU A 390 7.20 10.09 5.86
C GLU A 390 7.51 8.67 6.33
N ALA A 391 7.38 8.40 7.64
CA ALA A 391 7.56 7.06 8.18
C ALA A 391 6.51 6.08 7.66
N MET A 392 5.26 6.52 7.50
CA MET A 392 4.20 5.72 6.90
C MET A 392 4.47 5.46 5.42
N GLU A 393 4.84 6.46 4.64
CA GLU A 393 5.16 6.35 3.23
C GLU A 393 6.26 5.31 2.98
N ILE A 394 7.37 5.40 3.72
CA ILE A 394 8.46 4.43 3.68
C ILE A 394 7.97 3.02 4.00
N ALA A 395 7.19 2.86 5.06
CA ALA A 395 6.66 1.56 5.44
C ALA A 395 5.71 0.97 4.39
N LEU A 396 4.90 1.80 3.74
CA LEU A 396 3.99 1.37 2.67
C LEU A 396 4.74 0.95 1.41
N TYR A 397 5.71 1.71 0.96
CA TYR A 397 6.56 1.32 -0.18
C TYR A 397 7.37 0.06 0.12
N HIS A 398 7.93 -0.05 1.32
CA HIS A 398 8.69 -1.23 1.75
C HIS A 398 7.87 -2.52 1.69
N ASN A 399 6.59 -2.47 2.13
CA ASN A 399 5.74 -3.65 2.20
C ASN A 399 4.95 -3.93 0.90
N LEU A 400 4.62 -2.90 0.14
CA LEU A 400 3.65 -2.98 -0.96
C LEU A 400 4.21 -2.51 -2.31
N GLY A 401 5.35 -1.82 -2.33
CA GLY A 401 5.93 -1.23 -3.54
C GLY A 401 6.48 -2.27 -4.52
N ARG A 402 6.81 -3.49 -4.07
CA ARG A 402 7.56 -4.47 -4.87
C ARG A 402 8.76 -3.83 -5.56
N LEU A 403 9.48 -3.04 -4.79
CA LEU A 403 10.65 -2.32 -5.27
C LEU A 403 11.79 -3.29 -5.59
N PRO A 404 12.63 -2.98 -6.61
CA PRO A 404 13.87 -3.72 -6.81
C PRO A 404 14.76 -3.58 -5.59
N GLU A 405 15.58 -4.57 -5.36
CA GLU A 405 16.52 -4.64 -4.24
C GLU A 405 17.93 -4.36 -4.75
N PRO A 406 18.75 -3.65 -3.97
CA PRO A 406 20.17 -3.53 -4.28
C PRO A 406 20.79 -4.92 -4.41
N GLU A 407 21.72 -5.08 -5.35
CA GLU A 407 22.47 -6.32 -5.45
C GLU A 407 23.17 -6.60 -4.11
N SER A 408 22.81 -7.70 -3.52
CA SER A 408 23.47 -8.19 -2.31
C SER A 408 24.31 -9.38 -2.68
N PRO A 409 25.58 -9.39 -2.27
CA PRO A 409 26.44 -10.56 -2.47
C PRO A 409 25.97 -11.78 -1.67
N HIS A 410 25.07 -11.58 -0.72
CA HIS A 410 24.42 -12.64 0.03
C HIS A 410 22.97 -12.76 -0.43
N LYS A 411 22.65 -13.80 -1.19
CA LYS A 411 21.28 -14.25 -1.37
C LYS A 411 20.83 -14.86 -0.06
N PHE A 412 20.20 -14.09 0.78
CA PHE A 412 19.46 -14.64 1.92
C PHE A 412 18.19 -15.29 1.37
N CYS A 413 18.08 -16.60 1.50
CA CYS A 413 16.91 -17.39 1.14
C CYS A 413 15.66 -16.95 1.91
#